data_b83c5576bff427fa8fdbc00b2884e293
#
_entry.id   b83c5576bff427fa8fdbc00b2884e293
#
_cell.length_a   1.000
_cell.length_b   1.000
_cell.length_c   1.000
_cell.angle_alpha   90.00
_cell.angle_beta   90.00
_cell.angle_gamma   90.00
#
_symmetry.space_group_name_H-M   'P 1'
#
loop_
_entity.id
_entity.type
_entity.pdbx_description
1 polymer ?
#
loop_
_entity_poly.entity_id
_entity_poly.type
_entity_poly.pdbx_seq_one_letter_code
_entity_poly.pdbx_strand_id
1 'polypeptide(L)'
;MVPEAGTNRGEFMRYYISDCHFFHGELNDKMDCRGFDSTEEMNAYMLKKWNAKVRPNDEVVILGDLSWGKPDETKELLNRLNGRLYLIIGNHDRFHENNAYRYDRFVWMKHYEELKDNKRKIILSHYPIMCYNGQYYRNEKGEEKTYMLYGHVHDTMDQ
;
A
#
# COMPACT_ATOMS: atom_id res chain seq x y z
N MET A 1 15.76 40.02 4.46
CA MET A 1 14.33 39.77 4.47
C MET A 1 14.17 38.26 4.31
N VAL A 2 13.96 37.56 5.44
CA VAL A 2 13.80 36.11 5.50
C VAL A 2 12.33 35.83 5.16
N PRO A 3 12.00 34.93 4.21
CA PRO A 3 10.60 34.60 3.97
C PRO A 3 10.06 33.87 5.18
N GLU A 4 8.94 34.38 5.70
CA GLU A 4 8.16 33.75 6.75
C GLU A 4 7.77 32.34 6.33
N ALA A 5 8.07 31.37 7.17
CA ALA A 5 7.58 30.02 7.08
C ALA A 5 6.06 30.05 7.24
N GLY A 6 5.33 29.97 6.14
CA GLY A 6 3.89 29.79 6.16
C GLY A 6 3.55 28.56 6.99
N THR A 7 2.75 28.77 8.03
CA THR A 7 2.14 27.73 8.86
C THR A 7 1.22 26.88 7.99
N ASN A 8 1.75 25.84 7.39
CA ASN A 8 0.98 24.85 6.68
C ASN A 8 0.25 23.98 7.70
N ARG A 9 -1.04 24.22 7.89
CA ARG A 9 -1.91 23.36 8.70
C ARG A 9 -1.94 22.00 8.05
N GLY A 10 -1.20 21.04 8.65
CA GLY A 10 -1.42 19.62 8.56
C GLY A 10 -1.64 19.04 7.15
N GLU A 11 -0.72 19.29 6.22
CA GLU A 11 -0.68 18.49 5.00
C GLU A 11 -0.35 17.05 5.38
N PHE A 12 -1.32 16.12 5.21
CA PHE A 12 -1.06 14.69 5.29
C PHE A 12 -0.24 14.28 4.05
N MET A 13 0.66 13.33 4.25
CA MET A 13 1.35 12.67 3.14
C MET A 13 0.54 11.45 2.71
N ARG A 14 0.51 11.20 1.40
CA ARG A 14 -0.02 9.94 0.88
C ARG A 14 1.13 9.05 0.43
N TYR A 15 1.13 7.82 0.93
CA TYR A 15 2.08 6.77 0.59
C TYR A 15 1.39 5.67 -0.19
N TYR A 16 2.14 5.02 -1.06
CA TYR A 16 1.73 3.83 -1.80
C TYR A 16 2.72 2.71 -1.50
N ILE A 17 2.21 1.52 -1.25
CA ILE A 17 3.00 0.33 -0.95
C ILE A 17 2.24 -0.91 -1.43
N SER A 18 2.96 -1.94 -1.86
CA SER A 18 2.40 -3.25 -2.22
C SER A 18 3.19 -4.38 -1.56
N ASP A 19 2.63 -5.57 -1.57
CA ASP A 19 3.32 -6.83 -1.33
C ASP A 19 4.12 -6.84 -0.02
N CYS A 20 3.51 -6.32 1.05
CA CYS A 20 4.14 -6.33 2.37
C CYS A 20 4.34 -7.74 2.89
N HIS A 21 3.35 -8.62 2.68
CA HIS A 21 3.37 -10.01 3.08
C HIS A 21 3.77 -10.22 4.54
N PHE A 22 3.17 -9.45 5.44
CA PHE A 22 3.34 -9.73 6.87
C PHE A 22 2.96 -11.18 7.17
N PHE A 23 3.69 -11.83 8.05
CA PHE A 23 3.52 -13.24 8.49
C PHE A 23 3.84 -14.30 7.42
N HIS A 24 4.47 -13.94 6.29
CA HIS A 24 4.81 -14.87 5.23
C HIS A 24 6.29 -15.31 5.33
N GLY A 25 6.55 -16.40 6.06
CA GLY A 25 7.91 -16.90 6.29
C GLY A 25 8.63 -17.32 5.01
N GLU A 26 7.97 -18.03 4.09
CA GLU A 26 8.60 -18.49 2.85
C GLU A 26 9.07 -17.33 1.96
N LEU A 27 8.43 -16.17 2.03
CA LEU A 27 8.86 -14.99 1.31
C LEU A 27 10.21 -14.47 1.83
N ASN A 28 10.41 -14.53 3.15
CA ASN A 28 11.69 -14.20 3.76
C ASN A 28 12.81 -15.14 3.32
N ASP A 29 12.54 -16.44 3.30
CA ASP A 29 13.58 -17.46 3.22
C ASP A 29 13.89 -17.89 1.77
N LYS A 30 12.89 -17.93 0.88
CA LYS A 30 12.99 -18.60 -0.41
C LYS A 30 12.61 -17.73 -1.62
N MET A 31 11.64 -16.84 -1.47
CA MET A 31 11.11 -16.07 -2.60
C MET A 31 11.85 -14.74 -2.78
N ASP A 32 11.63 -13.78 -1.88
CA ASP A 32 12.28 -12.47 -1.94
C ASP A 32 13.65 -12.45 -1.24
N CYS A 33 13.97 -13.50 -0.47
CA CYS A 33 15.21 -13.61 0.30
C CYS A 33 15.48 -12.35 1.14
N ARG A 34 14.49 -11.93 1.93
CA ARG A 34 14.53 -10.66 2.69
C ARG A 34 15.62 -10.60 3.76
N GLY A 35 16.19 -11.76 4.14
CA GLY A 35 17.39 -11.84 4.96
C GLY A 35 17.17 -11.63 6.45
N PHE A 36 15.99 -11.90 6.97
CA PHE A 36 15.71 -11.90 8.41
C PHE A 36 15.88 -13.30 9.00
N ASP A 37 16.28 -13.40 10.25
CA ASP A 37 16.47 -14.69 10.94
C ASP A 37 15.13 -15.38 11.25
N SER A 38 14.02 -14.63 11.29
CA SER A 38 12.68 -15.19 11.49
C SER A 38 11.58 -14.31 10.89
N THR A 39 10.39 -14.88 10.74
CA THR A 39 9.19 -14.14 10.31
C THR A 39 8.81 -13.07 11.33
N GLU A 40 8.99 -13.34 12.61
CA GLU A 40 8.72 -12.40 13.71
C GLU A 40 9.65 -11.19 13.63
N GLU A 41 10.94 -11.41 13.36
CA GLU A 41 11.90 -10.34 13.17
C GLU A 41 11.56 -9.49 11.94
N MET A 42 11.23 -10.14 10.82
CA MET A 42 10.77 -9.46 9.60
C MET A 42 9.56 -8.57 9.89
N ASN A 43 8.54 -9.12 10.55
CA ASN A 43 7.33 -8.38 10.89
C ASN A 43 7.61 -7.18 11.81
N ALA A 44 8.43 -7.39 12.84
CA ALA A 44 8.81 -6.34 13.78
C ALA A 44 9.58 -5.21 13.08
N TYR A 45 10.51 -5.57 12.19
CA TYR A 45 11.27 -4.61 11.40
C TYR A 45 10.36 -3.79 10.47
N MET A 46 9.50 -4.44 9.70
CA MET A 46 8.57 -3.77 8.78
C MET A 46 7.63 -2.82 9.52
N LEU A 47 7.04 -3.27 10.63
CA LEU A 47 6.18 -2.44 11.48
C LEU A 47 6.92 -1.22 12.02
N LYS A 48 8.15 -1.42 12.50
CA LYS A 48 9.01 -0.31 13.00
C LYS A 48 9.29 0.70 11.89
N LYS A 49 9.65 0.24 10.68
CA LYS A 49 9.93 1.10 9.52
C LYS A 49 8.69 1.86 9.07
N TRP A 50 7.55 1.17 9.01
CA TRP A 50 6.27 1.78 8.70
C TRP A 50 5.96 2.94 9.65
N ASN A 51 5.94 2.67 10.95
CA ASN A 51 5.57 3.67 11.96
C ASN A 51 6.62 4.79 12.14
N ALA A 52 7.86 4.56 11.74
CA ALA A 52 8.88 5.61 11.70
C ALA A 52 8.65 6.61 10.55
N LYS A 53 7.99 6.18 9.47
CA LYS A 53 7.75 6.99 8.27
C LYS A 53 6.34 7.58 8.23
N VAL A 54 5.34 6.81 8.60
CA VAL A 54 3.91 7.14 8.50
C VAL A 54 3.44 7.76 9.81
N ARG A 55 2.85 8.94 9.73
CA ARG A 55 2.22 9.63 10.86
C ARG A 55 0.75 9.20 11.00
N PRO A 56 0.11 9.40 12.16
CA PRO A 56 -1.29 8.98 12.35
C PRO A 56 -2.29 9.57 11.34
N ASN A 57 -2.05 10.79 10.85
CA ASN A 57 -2.94 11.47 9.91
C ASN A 57 -2.56 11.28 8.43
N ASP A 58 -1.44 10.62 8.15
CA ASP A 58 -1.03 10.31 6.78
C ASP A 58 -1.96 9.25 6.17
N GLU A 59 -2.01 9.19 4.85
CA GLU A 59 -2.76 8.18 4.10
C GLU A 59 -1.80 7.12 3.55
N VAL A 60 -2.17 5.86 3.68
CA VAL A 60 -1.43 4.75 3.07
C VAL A 60 -2.36 3.94 2.19
N VAL A 61 -2.09 3.93 0.90
CA VAL A 61 -2.77 3.10 -0.08
C VAL A 61 -1.94 1.85 -0.29
N ILE A 62 -2.49 0.72 0.13
CA ILE A 62 -1.88 -0.60 0.03
C ILE A 62 -2.40 -1.25 -1.24
N LEU A 63 -1.50 -1.63 -2.14
CA LEU A 63 -1.82 -2.20 -3.45
C LEU A 63 -1.86 -3.73 -3.42
N GLY A 64 -2.35 -4.29 -2.33
CA GLY A 64 -2.57 -5.71 -2.13
C GLY A 64 -1.44 -6.43 -1.43
N ASP A 65 -1.77 -7.65 -1.05
CA ASP A 65 -0.88 -8.60 -0.39
C ASP A 65 -0.23 -8.03 0.88
N LEU A 66 -1.09 -7.43 1.73
CA LEU A 66 -0.65 -6.88 3.01
C LEU A 66 -0.24 -7.98 3.98
N SER A 67 -1.06 -9.03 4.13
CA SER A 67 -0.88 -10.00 5.21
C SER A 67 -1.24 -11.42 4.79
N TRP A 68 -0.37 -12.36 5.15
CA TRP A 68 -0.57 -13.81 5.10
C TRP A 68 -1.03 -14.39 6.44
N GLY A 69 -1.12 -13.54 7.46
CA GLY A 69 -1.50 -13.93 8.82
C GLY A 69 -2.95 -14.38 8.93
N LYS A 70 -3.23 -15.09 10.02
CA LYS A 70 -4.60 -15.39 10.42
C LYS A 70 -5.38 -14.10 10.66
N PRO A 71 -6.73 -14.14 10.66
CA PRO A 71 -7.54 -12.95 10.85
C PRO A 71 -7.22 -12.16 12.13
N ASP A 72 -6.97 -12.85 13.24
CA ASP A 72 -6.63 -12.20 14.54
C ASP A 72 -5.26 -11.52 14.47
N GLU A 73 -4.24 -12.19 13.90
CA GLU A 73 -2.90 -11.65 13.73
C GLU A 73 -2.91 -10.41 12.83
N THR A 74 -3.66 -10.49 11.73
CA THR A 74 -3.83 -9.36 10.80
C THR A 74 -4.56 -8.20 11.48
N LYS A 75 -5.60 -8.47 12.25
CA LYS A 75 -6.33 -7.43 13.00
C LYS A 75 -5.44 -6.74 14.03
N GLU A 76 -4.65 -7.50 14.77
CA GLU A 76 -3.68 -6.95 15.72
C GLU A 76 -2.63 -6.08 15.01
N LEU A 77 -2.08 -6.56 13.90
CA LEU A 77 -1.16 -5.79 13.07
C LEU A 77 -1.78 -4.45 12.64
N LEU A 78 -2.99 -4.49 12.06
CA LEU A 78 -3.69 -3.30 11.59
C LEU A 78 -3.87 -2.24 12.68
N ASN A 79 -4.14 -2.67 13.92
CA ASN A 79 -4.26 -1.75 15.05
C ASN A 79 -2.94 -1.08 15.44
N ARG A 80 -1.81 -1.65 15.05
CA ARG A 80 -0.46 -1.15 15.34
C ARG A 80 0.12 -0.28 14.23
N LEU A 81 -0.41 -0.35 13.02
CA LEU A 81 0.05 0.46 11.89
C LEU A 81 -0.48 1.89 12.00
N ASN A 82 0.40 2.87 11.85
CA ASN A 82 0.02 4.28 11.73
C ASN A 82 -0.63 4.58 10.38
N GLY A 83 -1.37 5.69 10.33
CA GLY A 83 -1.95 6.25 9.11
C GLY A 83 -3.42 5.84 8.91
N ARG A 84 -4.08 6.46 7.96
CA ARG A 84 -5.40 6.10 7.44
C ARG A 84 -5.18 5.08 6.33
N LEU A 85 -5.67 3.86 6.51
CA LEU A 85 -5.35 2.75 5.61
C LEU A 85 -6.43 2.57 4.54
N TYR A 86 -6.00 2.34 3.32
CA TYR A 86 -6.81 2.06 2.14
C TYR A 86 -6.25 0.80 1.49
N LEU A 87 -7.09 -0.16 1.12
CA LEU A 87 -6.64 -1.44 0.58
C LEU A 87 -7.22 -1.69 -0.82
N ILE A 88 -6.32 -1.87 -1.78
CA ILE A 88 -6.62 -2.64 -2.97
C ILE A 88 -6.36 -4.11 -2.61
N ILE A 89 -7.38 -4.95 -2.76
CA ILE A 89 -7.34 -6.35 -2.34
C ILE A 89 -6.44 -7.14 -3.28
N GLY A 90 -5.41 -7.77 -2.72
CA GLY A 90 -4.53 -8.71 -3.42
C GLY A 90 -5.02 -10.17 -3.34
N ASN A 91 -4.33 -11.07 -4.03
CA ASN A 91 -4.71 -12.49 -4.05
C ASN A 91 -4.41 -13.23 -2.74
N HIS A 92 -3.57 -12.67 -1.89
CA HIS A 92 -3.25 -13.22 -0.58
C HIS A 92 -3.98 -12.55 0.59
N ASP A 93 -4.71 -11.47 0.35
CA ASP A 93 -5.48 -10.76 1.39
C ASP A 93 -6.80 -11.47 1.76
N ARG A 94 -6.74 -12.79 1.99
CA ARG A 94 -7.94 -13.61 2.27
C ARG A 94 -8.63 -13.30 3.60
N PHE A 95 -7.98 -12.55 4.47
CA PHE A 95 -8.56 -12.17 5.74
C PHE A 95 -9.89 -11.42 5.60
N HIS A 96 -10.09 -10.67 4.49
CA HIS A 96 -11.30 -9.92 4.23
C HIS A 96 -12.53 -10.80 3.92
N GLU A 97 -12.33 -12.07 3.54
CA GLU A 97 -13.40 -13.03 3.26
C GLU A 97 -14.10 -13.50 4.53
N ASN A 98 -13.49 -13.31 5.69
CA ASN A 98 -14.05 -13.72 6.97
C ASN A 98 -15.04 -12.66 7.50
N ASN A 99 -16.33 -12.88 7.26
CA ASN A 99 -17.41 -11.99 7.69
C ASN A 99 -17.53 -11.82 9.22
N ALA A 100 -16.89 -12.69 10.03
CA ALA A 100 -16.86 -12.55 11.49
C ALA A 100 -15.95 -11.38 11.94
N TYR A 101 -15.08 -10.91 11.08
CA TYR A 101 -14.15 -9.83 11.38
C TYR A 101 -14.52 -8.58 10.60
N ARG A 102 -14.77 -7.50 11.34
CA ARG A 102 -14.84 -6.16 10.74
C ARG A 102 -13.45 -5.55 10.70
N TYR A 103 -13.02 -5.17 9.51
CA TYR A 103 -11.76 -4.48 9.31
C TYR A 103 -12.00 -2.96 9.26
N ASP A 104 -12.61 -2.43 10.32
CA ASP A 104 -12.97 -0.99 10.45
C ASP A 104 -11.73 -0.07 10.40
N ARG A 105 -10.54 -0.67 10.40
CA ARG A 105 -9.28 0.05 10.27
C ARG A 105 -9.03 0.56 8.86
N PHE A 106 -9.64 -0.06 7.83
CA PHE A 106 -9.58 0.43 6.47
C PHE A 106 -10.69 1.45 6.21
N VAL A 107 -10.31 2.59 5.61
CA VAL A 107 -11.27 3.59 5.12
C VAL A 107 -12.11 2.99 3.99
N TRP A 108 -11.48 2.19 3.13
CA TRP A 108 -12.14 1.33 2.15
C TRP A 108 -11.24 0.15 1.75
N MET A 109 -11.87 -0.91 1.23
CA MET A 109 -11.25 -2.06 0.58
C MET A 109 -11.90 -2.25 -0.78
N LYS A 110 -11.12 -2.34 -1.87
CA LYS A 110 -11.59 -2.44 -3.25
C LYS A 110 -10.63 -3.29 -4.07
N HIS A 111 -11.07 -3.80 -5.21
CA HIS A 111 -10.19 -4.47 -6.17
C HIS A 111 -9.58 -3.52 -7.20
N TYR A 112 -10.20 -2.36 -7.38
CA TYR A 112 -9.80 -1.32 -8.33
C TYR A 112 -10.27 0.05 -7.83
N GLU A 113 -9.45 1.07 -8.06
CA GLU A 113 -9.82 2.44 -7.75
C GLU A 113 -9.13 3.41 -8.72
N GLU A 114 -9.79 4.52 -9.02
CA GLU A 114 -9.21 5.66 -9.71
C GLU A 114 -9.25 6.88 -8.78
N LEU A 115 -8.14 7.46 -8.50
CA LEU A 115 -8.08 8.64 -7.64
C LEU A 115 -7.25 9.77 -8.28
N LYS A 116 -7.39 10.96 -7.73
CA LYS A 116 -6.52 12.09 -8.06
C LYS A 116 -5.51 12.28 -6.95
N ASP A 117 -4.25 12.38 -7.33
CA ASP A 117 -3.16 12.71 -6.43
C ASP A 117 -2.20 13.68 -7.11
N ASN A 118 -1.91 14.78 -6.44
CA ASN A 118 -0.98 15.81 -6.91
C ASN A 118 -1.17 16.19 -8.40
N LYS A 119 -2.43 16.46 -8.81
CA LYS A 119 -2.87 16.79 -10.18
C LYS A 119 -2.69 15.67 -11.21
N ARG A 120 -2.41 14.44 -10.77
CA ARG A 120 -2.32 13.24 -11.59
C ARG A 120 -3.53 12.36 -11.34
N LYS A 121 -3.92 11.61 -12.36
CA LYS A 121 -4.87 10.51 -12.23
C LYS A 121 -4.07 9.25 -11.91
N ILE A 122 -4.45 8.58 -10.83
CA ILE A 122 -3.78 7.35 -10.39
C ILE A 122 -4.77 6.21 -10.52
N ILE A 123 -4.40 5.19 -11.25
CA ILE A 123 -5.12 3.93 -11.39
C ILE A 123 -4.51 2.95 -10.41
N LEU A 124 -5.33 2.32 -9.59
CA LEU A 124 -4.91 1.40 -8.55
C LEU A 124 -5.51 0.01 -8.81
N SER A 125 -4.65 -0.97 -8.89
CA SER A 125 -5.00 -2.39 -8.98
C SER A 125 -3.89 -3.22 -8.34
N HIS A 126 -4.20 -4.41 -7.84
CA HIS A 126 -3.13 -5.31 -7.40
C HIS A 126 -2.39 -5.92 -8.59
N TYR A 127 -3.13 -6.30 -9.63
CA TYR A 127 -2.55 -6.83 -10.86
C TYR A 127 -2.25 -5.71 -11.87
N PRO A 128 -1.20 -5.84 -12.70
CA PRO A 128 -0.98 -4.95 -13.83
C PRO A 128 -2.13 -5.10 -14.85
N ILE A 129 -2.69 -3.98 -15.27
CA ILE A 129 -3.77 -3.91 -16.26
C ILE A 129 -3.20 -3.38 -17.56
N MET A 130 -3.36 -4.14 -18.64
CA MET A 130 -2.79 -3.78 -19.94
C MET A 130 -3.35 -2.47 -20.50
N CYS A 131 -4.65 -2.24 -20.33
CA CYS A 131 -5.31 -1.03 -20.83
C CYS A 131 -6.20 -0.43 -19.73
N TYR A 132 -5.98 0.83 -19.38
CA TYR A 132 -6.70 1.51 -18.32
C TYR A 132 -7.16 2.90 -18.74
N ASN A 133 -8.11 3.43 -18.01
CA ASN A 133 -8.75 4.71 -18.30
C ASN A 133 -7.76 5.88 -18.28
N GLY A 134 -7.62 6.56 -19.41
CA GLY A 134 -6.72 7.72 -19.58
C GLY A 134 -5.27 7.36 -19.86
N GLN A 135 -4.93 6.10 -20.15
CA GLN A 135 -3.57 5.63 -20.43
C GLN A 135 -2.86 6.43 -21.52
N TYR A 136 -3.57 6.82 -22.57
CA TYR A 136 -3.01 7.54 -23.70
C TYR A 136 -3.20 9.06 -23.62
N TYR A 137 -3.79 9.55 -22.51
CA TYR A 137 -4.01 10.96 -22.36
C TYR A 137 -2.69 11.71 -22.13
N ARG A 138 -2.48 12.75 -22.93
CA ARG A 138 -1.37 13.69 -22.80
C ARG A 138 -1.93 15.10 -22.65
N ASN A 139 -1.29 15.93 -21.86
CA ASN A 139 -1.63 17.34 -21.81
C ASN A 139 -1.10 18.10 -23.04
N GLU A 140 -1.37 19.41 -23.14
CA GLU A 140 -0.92 20.28 -24.22
C GLU A 140 0.62 20.29 -24.42
N LYS A 141 1.37 19.91 -23.37
CA LYS A 141 2.84 19.78 -23.40
C LYS A 141 3.32 18.37 -23.76
N GLY A 142 2.42 17.44 -24.05
CA GLY A 142 2.74 16.05 -24.34
C GLY A 142 3.07 15.20 -23.09
N GLU A 143 2.86 15.73 -21.86
CA GLU A 143 3.18 15.01 -20.62
C GLU A 143 2.05 14.04 -20.23
N GLU A 144 2.43 12.89 -19.72
CA GLU A 144 1.49 11.94 -19.13
C GLU A 144 0.88 12.50 -17.86
N LYS A 145 -0.41 12.25 -17.66
CA LYS A 145 -1.15 12.67 -16.47
C LYS A 145 -1.85 11.52 -15.76
N THR A 146 -1.79 10.33 -16.34
CA THR A 146 -2.37 9.12 -15.77
C THR A 146 -1.28 8.08 -15.54
N TYR A 147 -1.22 7.55 -14.34
CA TYR A 147 -0.24 6.56 -13.93
C TYR A 147 -0.96 5.37 -13.31
N MET A 148 -0.50 4.17 -13.61
CA MET A 148 -0.96 2.97 -12.96
C MET A 148 0.03 2.55 -11.89
N LEU A 149 -0.47 2.26 -10.69
CA LEU A 149 0.27 1.67 -9.60
C LEU A 149 -0.31 0.28 -9.31
N TYR A 150 0.55 -0.71 -9.23
CA TYR A 150 0.18 -2.11 -9.01
C TYR A 150 1.23 -2.83 -8.14
N GLY A 151 0.90 -4.01 -7.70
CA GLY A 151 1.77 -4.93 -6.97
C GLY A 151 1.93 -6.25 -7.71
N HIS A 152 1.96 -7.37 -6.98
CA HIS A 152 1.91 -8.76 -7.44
C HIS A 152 3.19 -9.30 -8.09
N VAL A 153 3.85 -8.54 -8.95
CA VAL A 153 4.98 -9.05 -9.78
C VAL A 153 6.28 -9.20 -9.01
N HIS A 154 6.39 -8.62 -7.81
CA HIS A 154 7.61 -8.66 -6.99
C HIS A 154 8.87 -8.24 -7.78
N ASP A 155 10.01 -8.88 -7.52
CA ASP A 155 11.26 -8.68 -8.26
C ASP A 155 11.35 -9.68 -9.42
N THR A 156 10.39 -9.64 -10.34
CA THR A 156 10.37 -10.49 -11.53
C THR A 156 10.75 -9.73 -12.79
N MET A 157 11.05 -10.45 -13.86
CA MET A 157 11.40 -9.84 -15.17
C MET A 157 10.23 -9.14 -15.85
N ASP A 158 9.02 -9.22 -15.27
CA ASP A 158 7.78 -8.60 -15.78
C ASP A 158 7.55 -7.19 -15.23
N GLN A 159 8.53 -6.62 -14.52
CA GLN A 159 8.49 -5.24 -14.00
C GLN A 159 8.81 -4.20 -15.08
#